data_d2a3852d9e71ee67b1152b7788dac4bd
#
_entry.id   d2a3852d9e71ee67b1152b7788dac4bd
#
_cell.length_a   1.000
_cell.length_b   1.000
_cell.length_c   1.000
_cell.angle_alpha   90.00
_cell.angle_beta   90.00
_cell.angle_gamma   90.00
#
_symmetry.space_group_name_H-M   'P 1'
#
loop_
_entity.id
_entity.type
_entity.pdbx_description
1 polymer ?
#
loop_
_entity_poly.entity_id
_entity_poly.type
_entity_poly.pdbx_seq_one_letter_code
_entity_poly.pdbx_strand_id
1 'polypeptide(L)'
;IKDDTARFEHMDWRNIVYLVGYYKEGRIIPAAPPILTTEMAKHTISARPNMQKKNKMRLERKYTEAPIIIFLRDLLLDGRFQGSNSPDFKNTIDMHVITQRPPGSYLTVKLDTVYKFRYVRFLARDGIRSDISEVEFYSPSDSVNPLKGIPMGNPPVDGDNSHRMEMAFDGDPLTCYASANLNNAWVGLDFGKKTEINKIRFAPRGDDNSVREGDEYELKYLSMDGWVSLGRQTARTYFLEFSGGPDKALYLLSNLTRGREERPFTYENDTQVWW
;
A
#
# COMPACT_ATOMS: atom_id res chain seq x y z
N ILE A 1 2.32 44.62 -4.31
CA ILE A 1 2.81 44.25 -2.98
C ILE A 1 3.47 45.54 -2.45
N LYS A 2 2.87 46.19 -1.48
CA LYS A 2 3.36 47.49 -0.95
C LYS A 2 4.39 47.32 0.19
N ASP A 3 4.49 46.13 0.79
CA ASP A 3 5.31 45.89 2.00
C ASP A 3 5.98 44.48 2.02
N ASP A 4 6.32 43.88 0.93
CA ASP A 4 6.89 42.51 0.85
C ASP A 4 6.11 41.45 1.63
N THR A 5 4.85 41.75 1.98
CA THR A 5 3.97 40.89 2.77
C THR A 5 2.78 40.46 1.93
N ALA A 6 2.60 39.17 1.73
CA ALA A 6 1.38 38.58 1.18
C ALA A 6 0.49 38.11 2.33
N ARG A 7 -0.76 38.60 2.37
CA ARG A 7 -1.77 38.16 3.33
C ARG A 7 -2.79 37.27 2.63
N PHE A 8 -3.03 36.11 3.18
CA PHE A 8 -4.05 35.18 2.70
C PHE A 8 -5.24 35.20 3.67
N GLU A 9 -6.44 35.36 3.13
CA GLU A 9 -7.69 35.29 3.88
C GLU A 9 -8.48 34.05 3.46
N HIS A 10 -9.31 33.52 4.35
CA HIS A 10 -10.14 32.33 4.10
C HIS A 10 -9.33 31.06 3.76
N MET A 11 -8.20 30.88 4.43
CA MET A 11 -7.43 29.63 4.29
C MET A 11 -8.28 28.45 4.76
N ASP A 12 -8.23 27.37 4.00
CA ASP A 12 -8.95 26.14 4.36
C ASP A 12 -8.46 25.62 5.74
N TRP A 13 -9.37 25.03 6.48
CA TRP A 13 -9.14 24.51 7.83
C TRP A 13 -8.59 23.07 7.85
N ARG A 14 -8.46 22.44 6.68
CA ARG A 14 -7.86 21.11 6.51
C ARG A 14 -6.34 21.19 6.45
N ASN A 15 -5.68 20.02 6.49
CA ASN A 15 -4.23 19.93 6.28
C ASN A 15 -3.90 20.33 4.83
N ILE A 16 -3.26 21.48 4.66
CA ILE A 16 -2.95 22.05 3.34
C ILE A 16 -1.51 22.59 3.32
N VAL A 17 -0.87 22.45 2.18
CA VAL A 17 0.40 23.07 1.86
C VAL A 17 0.15 24.33 1.03
N TYR A 18 0.59 25.48 1.50
CA TYR A 18 0.60 26.72 0.75
C TYR A 18 2.01 26.99 0.21
N LEU A 19 2.11 27.09 -1.11
CA LEU A 19 3.36 27.44 -1.79
C LEU A 19 3.21 28.86 -2.33
N VAL A 20 4.01 29.81 -1.82
CA VAL A 20 4.14 31.15 -2.39
C VAL A 20 5.31 31.17 -3.31
N GLY A 21 5.08 31.43 -4.59
CA GLY A 21 6.13 31.38 -5.59
C GLY A 21 5.80 32.24 -6.82
N TYR A 22 6.75 32.28 -7.74
CA TYR A 22 6.58 32.92 -9.04
C TYR A 22 6.93 31.94 -10.16
N TYR A 23 6.38 32.16 -11.33
CA TYR A 23 6.59 31.32 -12.49
C TYR A 23 7.84 31.77 -13.26
N LYS A 24 8.79 30.88 -13.47
CA LYS A 24 9.99 31.11 -14.26
C LYS A 24 10.34 29.87 -15.09
N GLU A 25 10.49 30.04 -16.40
CA GLU A 25 10.92 28.98 -17.33
C GLU A 25 10.10 27.68 -17.20
N GLY A 26 8.77 27.80 -17.08
CA GLY A 26 7.87 26.64 -16.94
C GLY A 26 7.87 25.98 -15.56
N ARG A 27 8.49 26.60 -14.55
CA ARG A 27 8.56 26.07 -13.17
C ARG A 27 8.07 27.07 -12.15
N ILE A 28 7.50 26.56 -11.06
CA ILE A 28 7.19 27.37 -9.89
C ILE A 28 8.45 27.44 -9.03
N ILE A 29 8.96 28.65 -8.81
CA ILE A 29 10.07 28.92 -7.91
C ILE A 29 9.51 29.46 -6.60
N PRO A 30 9.74 28.80 -5.47
CA PRO A 30 9.27 29.27 -4.17
C PRO A 30 9.86 30.63 -3.83
N ALA A 31 9.01 31.58 -3.42
CA ALA A 31 9.44 32.89 -2.91
C ALA A 31 9.57 32.88 -1.37
N ALA A 32 8.99 31.88 -0.73
CA ALA A 32 9.08 31.63 0.72
C ALA A 32 9.05 30.14 0.99
N PRO A 33 9.51 29.68 2.17
CA PRO A 33 9.31 28.30 2.60
C PRO A 33 7.82 27.93 2.60
N PRO A 34 7.48 26.65 2.28
CA PRO A 34 6.08 26.21 2.33
C PRO A 34 5.47 26.42 3.72
N ILE A 35 4.22 26.81 3.72
CA ILE A 35 3.42 26.97 4.93
C ILE A 35 2.50 25.75 5.01
N LEU A 36 2.62 25.00 6.10
CA LEU A 36 1.79 23.84 6.40
C LEU A 36 0.74 24.26 7.43
N THR A 37 -0.53 24.01 7.15
CA THR A 37 -1.62 24.31 8.08
C THR A 37 -2.26 23.02 8.56
N THR A 38 -2.46 22.91 9.85
CA THR A 38 -3.23 21.83 10.45
C THR A 38 -4.72 22.17 10.46
N GLU A 39 -5.53 21.20 10.83
CA GLU A 39 -6.96 21.34 11.02
C GLU A 39 -7.33 22.61 11.84
N MET A 40 -8.22 23.41 11.32
CA MET A 40 -8.64 24.72 11.86
C MET A 40 -7.54 25.80 11.88
N ALA A 41 -6.50 25.69 11.07
CA ALA A 41 -5.38 26.65 11.02
C ALA A 41 -4.73 26.99 12.38
N LYS A 42 -4.89 26.11 13.38
CA LYS A 42 -4.37 26.32 14.73
C LYS A 42 -2.85 26.28 14.82
N HIS A 43 -2.23 25.59 13.87
CA HIS A 43 -0.77 25.48 13.80
C HIS A 43 -0.31 25.74 12.38
N THR A 44 0.60 26.69 12.24
CA THR A 44 1.29 26.96 10.98
C THR A 44 2.75 26.58 11.16
N ILE A 45 3.21 25.65 10.33
CA ILE A 45 4.60 25.18 10.33
C ILE A 45 5.24 25.64 9.02
N SER A 46 6.42 26.25 9.10
CA SER A 46 7.22 26.54 7.92
C SER A 46 8.21 25.42 7.69
N ALA A 47 8.07 24.67 6.59
CA ALA A 47 8.98 23.61 6.22
C ALA A 47 10.28 24.22 5.65
N ARG A 48 11.29 24.38 6.48
CA ARG A 48 12.62 24.86 6.08
C ARG A 48 13.61 23.71 6.10
N PRO A 49 14.12 23.26 4.95
CA PRO A 49 15.09 22.17 4.91
C PRO A 49 16.33 22.47 5.75
N ASN A 50 16.62 21.62 6.72
CA ASN A 50 17.86 21.68 7.47
C ASN A 50 18.90 20.79 6.79
N MET A 51 19.78 21.38 5.99
CA MET A 51 20.80 20.68 5.22
C MET A 51 21.90 20.04 6.07
N GLN A 52 22.07 20.47 7.33
CA GLN A 52 23.07 19.91 8.24
C GLN A 52 22.61 18.61 8.91
N LYS A 53 21.30 18.41 9.04
CA LYS A 53 20.72 17.19 9.59
C LYS A 53 20.06 16.39 8.49
N LYS A 54 20.47 15.13 8.33
CA LYS A 54 19.98 14.22 7.29
C LYS A 54 19.17 13.08 7.88
N ASN A 55 18.04 12.78 7.24
CA ASN A 55 17.18 11.68 7.63
C ASN A 55 17.54 10.41 6.83
N LYS A 56 17.42 9.26 7.49
CA LYS A 56 17.23 7.97 6.85
C LYS A 56 15.73 7.70 6.89
N MET A 57 15.12 7.53 5.73
CA MET A 57 13.66 7.44 5.59
C MET A 57 13.26 6.07 5.07
N ARG A 58 12.22 5.51 5.64
CA ARG A 58 11.50 4.36 5.12
C ARG A 58 10.11 4.82 4.67
N LEU A 59 9.82 4.64 3.38
CA LEU A 59 8.61 5.13 2.74
C LEU A 59 7.78 3.95 2.25
N GLU A 60 6.52 3.91 2.63
CA GLU A 60 5.60 2.82 2.29
C GLU A 60 4.43 3.29 1.42
N ARG A 61 4.19 4.61 1.32
CA ARG A 61 3.02 5.19 0.65
C ARG A 61 3.32 6.48 -0.09
N LYS A 62 2.36 6.85 -0.93
CA LYS A 62 2.37 8.06 -1.77
C LYS A 62 1.49 9.18 -1.20
N TYR A 63 0.48 8.84 -0.39
CA TYR A 63 -0.44 9.77 0.28
C TYR A 63 -1.01 9.16 1.57
N THR A 64 -1.78 9.95 2.32
CA THR A 64 -2.37 9.50 3.58
C THR A 64 -3.34 8.33 3.36
N GLU A 65 -3.36 7.39 4.28
CA GLU A 65 -4.28 6.26 4.23
C GLU A 65 -5.60 6.63 4.92
N ALA A 66 -6.71 6.37 4.24
CA ALA A 66 -8.02 6.54 4.84
C ALA A 66 -8.25 5.54 5.99
N PRO A 67 -8.94 5.93 7.09
CA PRO A 67 -9.21 5.03 8.21
C PRO A 67 -9.90 3.72 7.80
N ILE A 68 -10.75 3.76 6.78
CA ILE A 68 -11.42 2.57 6.24
C ILE A 68 -10.40 1.56 5.67
N ILE A 69 -9.34 2.03 5.02
CA ILE A 69 -8.30 1.15 4.46
C ILE A 69 -7.51 0.46 5.57
N ILE A 70 -7.21 1.18 6.65
CA ILE A 70 -6.58 0.60 7.84
C ILE A 70 -7.46 -0.51 8.42
N PHE A 71 -8.75 -0.25 8.57
CA PHE A 71 -9.73 -1.21 9.04
C PHE A 71 -9.81 -2.46 8.13
N LEU A 72 -9.84 -2.29 6.80
CA LEU A 72 -9.88 -3.40 5.85
C LEU A 72 -8.66 -4.32 5.97
N ARG A 73 -7.47 -3.78 6.29
CA ARG A 73 -6.28 -4.60 6.56
C ARG A 73 -6.39 -5.40 7.85
N ASP A 74 -7.03 -4.83 8.89
CA ASP A 74 -7.27 -5.51 10.15
C ASP A 74 -8.25 -6.68 10.01
N LEU A 75 -9.09 -6.68 8.98
CA LEU A 75 -9.98 -7.81 8.69
C LEU A 75 -9.22 -9.09 8.32
N LEU A 76 -7.97 -8.99 7.85
CA LEU A 76 -7.15 -10.16 7.53
C LEU A 76 -6.47 -10.80 8.74
N LEU A 77 -6.45 -10.14 9.91
CA LEU A 77 -5.85 -10.70 11.11
C LEU A 77 -6.56 -12.00 11.51
N ASP A 78 -5.78 -13.00 11.96
CA ASP A 78 -6.18 -14.36 12.26
C ASP A 78 -6.70 -15.17 11.05
N GLY A 79 -6.67 -14.57 9.87
CA GLY A 79 -6.94 -15.26 8.61
C GLY A 79 -5.86 -16.30 8.33
N ARG A 80 -6.23 -17.38 7.63
CA ARG A 80 -5.40 -18.57 7.43
C ARG A 80 -5.30 -18.94 5.98
N PHE A 81 -4.09 -19.22 5.52
CA PHE A 81 -3.86 -19.89 4.26
C PHE A 81 -3.77 -21.38 4.52
N GLN A 82 -4.71 -22.13 3.94
CA GLN A 82 -4.87 -23.57 4.19
C GLN A 82 -4.73 -24.38 2.92
N GLY A 83 -4.21 -25.60 3.07
CA GLY A 83 -4.16 -26.60 2.02
C GLY A 83 -4.91 -27.87 2.39
N SER A 84 -5.52 -28.53 1.39
CA SER A 84 -6.22 -29.80 1.52
C SER A 84 -6.09 -30.64 0.25
N ASN A 85 -6.27 -31.96 0.38
CA ASN A 85 -6.46 -32.86 -0.74
C ASN A 85 -7.93 -33.31 -0.91
N SER A 86 -8.83 -32.71 -0.12
CA SER A 86 -10.28 -32.94 -0.20
C SER A 86 -10.98 -31.60 -0.48
N PRO A 87 -11.95 -31.55 -1.42
CA PRO A 87 -12.63 -30.32 -1.84
C PRO A 87 -13.51 -29.71 -0.73
N ASP A 88 -13.88 -30.46 0.26
CA ASP A 88 -14.65 -30.01 1.42
C ASP A 88 -13.76 -29.46 2.55
N PHE A 89 -12.46 -29.38 2.31
CA PHE A 89 -11.45 -28.95 3.27
C PHE A 89 -11.50 -29.69 4.62
N LYS A 90 -11.95 -30.95 4.64
CA LYS A 90 -11.68 -31.85 5.76
C LYS A 90 -10.18 -32.16 5.80
N ASN A 91 -9.60 -32.24 7.00
CA ASN A 91 -8.17 -32.47 7.20
C ASN A 91 -7.27 -31.41 6.52
N THR A 92 -7.54 -30.14 6.81
CA THR A 92 -6.70 -29.02 6.36
C THR A 92 -5.41 -28.92 7.15
N ILE A 93 -4.40 -28.34 6.51
CA ILE A 93 -3.18 -27.87 7.17
C ILE A 93 -3.08 -26.36 6.99
N ASP A 94 -2.86 -25.64 8.08
CA ASP A 94 -2.55 -24.22 8.06
C ASP A 94 -1.12 -24.07 7.55
N MET A 95 -0.96 -23.51 6.35
CA MET A 95 0.36 -23.20 5.78
C MET A 95 0.89 -21.87 6.34
N HIS A 96 -0.01 -20.93 6.64
CA HIS A 96 0.32 -19.64 7.24
C HIS A 96 -0.89 -19.04 7.93
N VAL A 97 -0.64 -18.34 9.05
CA VAL A 97 -1.64 -17.55 9.78
C VAL A 97 -1.19 -16.10 9.83
N ILE A 98 -2.07 -15.18 9.51
CA ILE A 98 -1.78 -13.74 9.53
C ILE A 98 -1.85 -13.23 10.97
N THR A 99 -0.71 -13.06 11.63
CA THR A 99 -0.61 -12.65 13.04
C THR A 99 -0.37 -11.16 13.24
N GLN A 100 -0.04 -10.44 12.17
CA GLN A 100 0.20 -9.00 12.20
C GLN A 100 -0.54 -8.32 11.06
N ARG A 101 -0.92 -7.06 11.25
CA ARG A 101 -1.53 -6.26 10.18
C ARG A 101 -0.63 -6.27 8.95
N PRO A 102 -1.11 -6.76 7.79
CA PRO A 102 -0.32 -6.73 6.57
C PRO A 102 -0.08 -5.29 6.09
N PRO A 103 0.97 -5.02 5.31
CA PRO A 103 1.14 -3.73 4.64
C PRO A 103 -0.05 -3.46 3.70
N GLY A 104 -0.20 -2.22 3.25
CA GLY A 104 -1.23 -1.85 2.25
C GLY A 104 -0.93 -2.34 0.83
N SER A 105 0.11 -3.15 0.63
CA SER A 105 0.54 -3.73 -0.64
C SER A 105 0.69 -5.25 -0.50
N TYR A 106 1.28 -5.86 -1.52
CA TYR A 106 1.61 -7.29 -1.47
C TYR A 106 2.57 -7.61 -0.32
N LEU A 107 2.23 -8.64 0.44
CA LEU A 107 3.10 -9.30 1.40
C LEU A 107 3.47 -10.68 0.88
N THR A 108 4.77 -10.96 0.85
CA THR A 108 5.30 -12.27 0.47
C THR A 108 5.69 -13.08 1.72
N VAL A 109 5.15 -14.27 1.82
CA VAL A 109 5.43 -15.24 2.88
C VAL A 109 6.15 -16.44 2.28
N LYS A 110 7.39 -16.67 2.70
CA LYS A 110 8.09 -17.95 2.45
C LYS A 110 7.61 -18.96 3.48
N LEU A 111 7.22 -20.13 3.01
CA LEU A 111 6.77 -21.20 3.89
C LEU A 111 7.96 -21.99 4.41
N ASP A 112 7.87 -22.49 5.65
CA ASP A 112 8.94 -23.21 6.33
C ASP A 112 9.24 -24.57 5.68
N THR A 113 8.28 -25.10 4.92
CA THR A 113 8.41 -26.36 4.19
C THR A 113 7.69 -26.29 2.85
N VAL A 114 7.95 -27.27 2.00
CA VAL A 114 7.19 -27.46 0.75
C VAL A 114 5.95 -28.28 1.07
N TYR A 115 4.80 -27.68 0.89
CA TYR A 115 3.50 -28.38 0.99
C TYR A 115 3.08 -28.95 -0.35
N LYS A 116 2.19 -29.96 -0.32
CA LYS A 116 1.70 -30.59 -1.55
C LYS A 116 0.19 -30.85 -1.46
N PHE A 117 -0.60 -29.94 -2.07
CA PHE A 117 -2.06 -29.97 -2.04
C PHE A 117 -2.67 -29.78 -3.43
N ARG A 118 -3.91 -30.28 -3.60
CA ARG A 118 -4.72 -29.97 -4.76
C ARG A 118 -5.54 -28.70 -4.53
N TYR A 119 -6.09 -28.53 -3.32
CA TYR A 119 -6.95 -27.41 -2.95
C TYR A 119 -6.23 -26.51 -1.97
N VAL A 120 -6.32 -25.21 -2.21
CA VAL A 120 -5.80 -24.18 -1.31
C VAL A 120 -6.85 -23.10 -1.09
N ARG A 121 -6.84 -22.47 0.08
CA ARG A 121 -7.73 -21.34 0.36
C ARG A 121 -7.12 -20.32 1.31
N PHE A 122 -7.60 -19.10 1.23
CA PHE A 122 -7.61 -18.14 2.31
C PHE A 122 -8.94 -18.27 3.05
N LEU A 123 -8.90 -18.54 4.34
CA LEU A 123 -10.02 -18.60 5.25
C LEU A 123 -9.94 -17.41 6.20
N ALA A 124 -10.95 -16.53 6.19
CA ALA A 124 -11.06 -15.44 7.15
C ALA A 124 -11.41 -15.98 8.55
N ARG A 125 -11.12 -15.19 9.58
CA ARG A 125 -11.62 -15.50 10.93
C ARG A 125 -13.13 -15.39 10.97
N ASP A 126 -13.77 -16.11 11.90
CA ASP A 126 -15.22 -16.04 12.07
C ASP A 126 -15.70 -14.64 12.48
N GLY A 127 -16.90 -14.31 12.09
CA GLY A 127 -17.53 -13.01 12.31
C GLY A 127 -17.13 -11.93 11.29
N ILE A 128 -16.29 -12.27 10.30
CA ILE A 128 -15.75 -11.33 9.31
C ILE A 128 -15.87 -11.90 7.90
N ARG A 129 -16.21 -11.03 6.94
CA ARG A 129 -16.15 -11.36 5.51
C ARG A 129 -14.71 -11.63 5.08
N SER A 130 -14.53 -12.56 4.16
CA SER A 130 -13.26 -12.74 3.46
C SER A 130 -13.11 -11.62 2.44
N ASP A 131 -12.47 -10.52 2.84
CA ASP A 131 -12.24 -9.34 2.00
C ASP A 131 -10.75 -9.30 1.65
N ILE A 132 -10.40 -9.74 0.43
CA ILE A 132 -9.00 -9.81 -0.01
C ILE A 132 -8.88 -9.41 -1.47
N SER A 133 -7.86 -8.61 -1.81
CA SER A 133 -7.62 -8.22 -3.21
C SER A 133 -6.93 -9.31 -3.98
N GLU A 134 -5.82 -9.85 -3.44
CA GLU A 134 -5.02 -10.81 -4.19
C GLU A 134 -4.50 -11.93 -3.32
N VAL A 135 -4.49 -13.14 -3.88
CA VAL A 135 -3.85 -14.34 -3.32
C VAL A 135 -3.11 -15.09 -4.42
N GLU A 136 -1.84 -15.26 -4.22
CA GLU A 136 -0.95 -15.96 -5.15
C GLU A 136 -0.20 -17.08 -4.42
N PHE A 137 -0.16 -18.26 -5.02
CA PHE A 137 0.62 -19.38 -4.54
C PHE A 137 1.73 -19.70 -5.55
N TYR A 138 2.90 -20.08 -5.06
CA TYR A 138 4.07 -20.35 -5.91
C TYR A 138 4.70 -21.68 -5.58
N SER A 139 5.22 -22.32 -6.61
CA SER A 139 5.93 -23.59 -6.46
C SER A 139 7.46 -23.38 -6.35
N PRO A 140 8.19 -24.35 -5.78
CA PRO A 140 9.66 -24.30 -5.77
C PRO A 140 10.27 -24.28 -7.19
N SER A 141 9.57 -24.85 -8.17
CA SER A 141 10.04 -24.94 -9.56
C SER A 141 9.83 -23.64 -10.35
N ASP A 142 8.90 -22.79 -9.92
CA ASP A 142 8.65 -21.46 -10.51
C ASP A 142 8.29 -20.46 -9.41
N SER A 143 9.28 -19.63 -9.06
CA SER A 143 9.10 -18.59 -8.04
C SER A 143 8.63 -17.24 -8.61
N VAL A 144 8.46 -17.14 -9.92
CA VAL A 144 8.09 -15.90 -10.63
C VAL A 144 6.61 -15.90 -11.00
N ASN A 145 6.13 -16.97 -11.59
CA ASN A 145 4.74 -17.07 -12.02
C ASN A 145 3.87 -17.74 -10.95
N PRO A 146 2.75 -17.12 -10.54
CA PRO A 146 1.86 -17.75 -9.60
C PRO A 146 1.17 -18.99 -10.21
N LEU A 147 0.96 -19.97 -9.37
CA LEU A 147 0.20 -21.18 -9.71
C LEU A 147 -1.22 -20.81 -10.13
N LYS A 148 -1.71 -21.42 -11.20
CA LYS A 148 -3.06 -21.20 -11.73
C LYS A 148 -3.96 -22.38 -11.35
N GLY A 149 -5.22 -22.08 -11.09
CA GLY A 149 -6.25 -23.06 -10.72
C GLY A 149 -7.64 -22.52 -11.03
N ILE A 150 -8.65 -23.32 -10.74
CA ILE A 150 -10.05 -22.92 -10.86
C ILE A 150 -10.44 -22.21 -9.54
N PRO A 151 -10.87 -20.93 -9.57
CA PRO A 151 -11.34 -20.23 -8.39
C PRO A 151 -12.55 -20.94 -7.75
N MET A 152 -12.54 -20.98 -6.43
CA MET A 152 -13.61 -21.58 -5.63
C MET A 152 -13.76 -20.84 -4.30
N GLY A 153 -14.95 -20.86 -3.70
CA GLY A 153 -15.17 -20.12 -2.44
C GLY A 153 -16.65 -19.95 -2.13
N ASN A 154 -16.93 -19.11 -1.13
CA ASN A 154 -18.29 -18.71 -0.83
C ASN A 154 -18.84 -17.74 -1.90
N PRO A 155 -20.18 -17.64 -2.07
CA PRO A 155 -20.75 -16.63 -2.94
C PRO A 155 -20.30 -15.21 -2.58
N PRO A 156 -20.14 -14.31 -3.58
CA PRO A 156 -19.80 -12.92 -3.32
C PRO A 156 -20.95 -12.15 -2.65
N VAL A 157 -20.58 -11.05 -1.94
CA VAL A 157 -21.49 -10.29 -1.08
C VAL A 157 -22.72 -9.73 -1.80
N ASP A 158 -22.58 -9.30 -3.04
CA ASP A 158 -23.61 -8.52 -3.71
C ASP A 158 -24.40 -9.30 -4.77
N GLY A 159 -24.16 -10.63 -4.90
CA GLY A 159 -24.66 -11.36 -6.06
C GLY A 159 -24.19 -10.70 -7.38
N ASP A 160 -23.39 -9.66 -7.26
CA ASP A 160 -22.90 -8.78 -8.31
C ASP A 160 -21.52 -9.27 -8.78
N ASN A 161 -21.19 -8.90 -9.99
CA ASN A 161 -19.93 -9.24 -10.62
C ASN A 161 -18.72 -8.46 -10.09
N SER A 162 -18.92 -7.52 -9.16
CA SER A 162 -17.86 -6.61 -8.68
C SER A 162 -16.94 -7.21 -7.62
N HIS A 163 -17.33 -8.33 -6.98
CA HIS A 163 -16.53 -8.96 -5.90
C HIS A 163 -16.41 -10.48 -6.08
N ARG A 164 -16.29 -10.93 -7.32
CA ARG A 164 -16.22 -12.37 -7.66
C ARG A 164 -14.97 -13.04 -7.14
N MET A 165 -15.00 -14.35 -7.02
CA MET A 165 -13.85 -15.17 -6.57
C MET A 165 -12.62 -14.98 -7.44
N GLU A 166 -12.81 -14.79 -8.75
CA GLU A 166 -11.73 -14.58 -9.72
C GLU A 166 -10.90 -13.33 -9.40
N MET A 167 -11.50 -12.31 -8.78
CA MET A 167 -10.83 -11.06 -8.42
C MET A 167 -9.78 -11.22 -7.33
N ALA A 168 -9.81 -12.32 -6.58
CA ALA A 168 -8.71 -12.63 -5.66
C ALA A 168 -7.47 -13.22 -6.38
N PHE A 169 -7.51 -13.43 -7.72
CA PHE A 169 -6.49 -14.14 -8.49
C PHE A 169 -6.21 -13.51 -9.87
N ASP A 170 -6.72 -12.30 -10.12
CA ASP A 170 -6.64 -11.63 -11.44
C ASP A 170 -5.37 -10.80 -11.62
N GLY A 171 -4.61 -10.55 -10.53
CA GLY A 171 -3.38 -9.77 -10.54
C GLY A 171 -3.60 -8.26 -10.46
N ASP A 172 -4.85 -7.80 -10.23
CA ASP A 172 -5.17 -6.39 -10.02
C ASP A 172 -5.55 -6.10 -8.57
N PRO A 173 -4.67 -5.52 -7.74
CA PRO A 173 -4.96 -5.22 -6.34
C PRO A 173 -6.00 -4.10 -6.13
N LEU A 174 -6.56 -3.52 -7.20
CA LEU A 174 -7.71 -2.61 -7.12
C LEU A 174 -9.03 -3.35 -7.16
N THR A 175 -9.05 -4.58 -7.64
CA THR A 175 -10.21 -5.48 -7.51
C THR A 175 -10.12 -6.25 -6.20
N CYS A 176 -11.21 -6.83 -5.74
CA CYS A 176 -11.21 -7.66 -4.54
C CYS A 176 -12.35 -8.66 -4.55
N TYR A 177 -12.12 -9.79 -3.93
CA TYR A 177 -13.18 -10.69 -3.51
C TYR A 177 -13.75 -10.27 -2.17
N ALA A 178 -15.07 -10.33 -2.03
CA ALA A 178 -15.76 -10.16 -0.75
C ALA A 178 -16.86 -11.21 -0.58
N SER A 179 -16.80 -12.00 0.48
CA SER A 179 -17.76 -13.06 0.77
C SER A 179 -19.09 -12.53 1.28
N ALA A 180 -20.21 -13.16 0.88
CA ALA A 180 -21.51 -12.97 1.53
C ALA A 180 -21.54 -13.53 2.95
N ASN A 181 -20.72 -14.53 3.24
CA ASN A 181 -20.67 -15.20 4.53
C ASN A 181 -19.82 -14.40 5.55
N LEU A 182 -20.26 -14.42 6.81
CA LEU A 182 -19.48 -13.87 7.93
C LEU A 182 -18.73 -14.97 8.70
N ASN A 183 -19.18 -16.20 8.62
CA ASN A 183 -18.54 -17.34 9.26
C ASN A 183 -18.11 -18.33 8.20
N ASN A 184 -16.97 -18.95 8.41
CA ASN A 184 -16.34 -19.83 7.44
C ASN A 184 -16.26 -19.15 6.03
N ALA A 185 -15.91 -17.87 6.02
CA ALA A 185 -15.75 -17.08 4.81
C ALA A 185 -14.39 -17.37 4.16
N TRP A 186 -14.39 -17.81 2.89
CA TRP A 186 -13.15 -18.22 2.24
C TRP A 186 -13.20 -18.06 0.71
N VAL A 187 -12.00 -17.99 0.12
CA VAL A 187 -11.74 -18.04 -1.32
C VAL A 187 -10.47 -18.87 -1.57
N GLY A 188 -10.43 -19.60 -2.66
CA GLY A 188 -9.31 -20.49 -2.95
C GLY A 188 -9.22 -20.97 -4.38
N LEU A 189 -8.35 -21.95 -4.62
CA LEU A 189 -8.09 -22.54 -5.93
C LEU A 189 -8.13 -24.08 -5.87
N ASP A 190 -8.70 -24.69 -6.91
CA ASP A 190 -8.46 -26.09 -7.27
C ASP A 190 -7.40 -26.15 -8.37
N PHE A 191 -6.23 -26.70 -8.07
CA PHE A 191 -5.15 -26.90 -9.05
C PHE A 191 -5.37 -28.11 -9.98
N GLY A 192 -6.49 -28.84 -9.80
CA GLY A 192 -6.81 -30.06 -10.56
C GLY A 192 -5.94 -31.28 -10.16
N LYS A 193 -4.78 -31.05 -9.56
CA LYS A 193 -3.83 -32.08 -9.11
C LYS A 193 -3.06 -31.60 -7.87
N LYS A 194 -2.45 -32.54 -7.15
CA LYS A 194 -1.54 -32.20 -6.04
C LYS A 194 -0.35 -31.41 -6.57
N THR A 195 -0.18 -30.19 -6.12
CA THR A 195 0.83 -29.23 -6.55
C THR A 195 1.69 -28.80 -5.36
N GLU A 196 2.99 -28.64 -5.58
CA GLU A 196 3.95 -28.21 -4.57
C GLU A 196 3.86 -26.69 -4.38
N ILE A 197 3.88 -26.25 -3.12
CA ILE A 197 3.73 -24.84 -2.70
C ILE A 197 4.79 -24.56 -1.65
N ASN A 198 5.57 -23.49 -1.84
CA ASN A 198 6.59 -23.04 -0.88
C ASN A 198 6.55 -21.54 -0.59
N LYS A 199 5.67 -20.80 -1.29
CA LYS A 199 5.54 -19.36 -1.12
C LYS A 199 4.10 -18.92 -1.36
N ILE A 200 3.64 -17.99 -0.55
CA ILE A 200 2.36 -17.29 -0.68
C ILE A 200 2.65 -15.81 -0.81
N ARG A 201 1.94 -15.12 -1.70
CA ARG A 201 1.94 -13.67 -1.81
C ARG A 201 0.49 -13.22 -1.80
N PHE A 202 0.17 -12.21 -1.03
CA PHE A 202 -1.21 -11.72 -0.95
C PHE A 202 -1.25 -10.21 -0.73
N ALA A 203 -2.35 -9.59 -1.12
CA ALA A 203 -2.62 -8.17 -0.90
C ALA A 203 -3.96 -8.00 -0.18
N PRO A 204 -4.04 -7.18 0.87
CA PRO A 204 -5.29 -6.78 1.48
C PRO A 204 -6.09 -5.90 0.51
N ARG A 205 -7.39 -5.81 0.71
CA ARG A 205 -8.20 -4.80 0.05
C ARG A 205 -7.71 -3.41 0.42
N GLY A 206 -7.50 -2.55 -0.59
CA GLY A 206 -6.90 -1.24 -0.39
C GLY A 206 -7.22 -0.28 -1.54
N ASP A 207 -6.54 0.86 -1.52
CA ASP A 207 -6.65 1.93 -2.52
C ASP A 207 -5.43 2.00 -3.45
N ASP A 208 -4.57 1.00 -3.40
CA ASP A 208 -3.28 0.92 -4.12
C ASP A 208 -2.33 2.11 -3.86
N ASN A 209 -2.43 2.68 -2.68
CA ASN A 209 -1.57 3.78 -2.24
C ASN A 209 -0.16 3.33 -1.81
N SER A 210 0.16 2.08 -1.90
CA SER A 210 1.40 1.51 -1.38
C SER A 210 2.52 1.52 -2.41
N VAL A 211 3.76 1.44 -1.92
CA VAL A 211 4.92 1.12 -2.75
C VAL A 211 4.75 -0.29 -3.30
N ARG A 212 4.88 -0.44 -4.62
CA ARG A 212 4.80 -1.73 -5.33
C ARG A 212 6.17 -2.21 -5.74
N GLU A 213 6.43 -3.49 -5.49
CA GLU A 213 7.62 -4.17 -6.00
C GLU A 213 7.64 -4.13 -7.53
N GLY A 214 8.79 -3.77 -8.10
CA GLY A 214 9.00 -3.62 -9.54
C GLY A 214 8.76 -2.22 -10.09
N ASP A 215 8.02 -1.35 -9.39
CA ASP A 215 7.81 0.03 -9.83
C ASP A 215 9.03 0.91 -9.52
N GLU A 216 9.31 1.89 -10.39
CA GLU A 216 10.34 2.91 -10.19
C GLU A 216 9.75 4.14 -9.49
N TYR A 217 10.47 4.63 -8.48
CA TYR A 217 10.09 5.79 -7.67
C TYR A 217 11.19 6.83 -7.64
N GLU A 218 10.80 8.11 -7.59
CA GLU A 218 11.70 9.24 -7.34
C GLU A 218 11.28 9.99 -6.09
N LEU A 219 12.19 10.15 -5.12
CA LEU A 219 11.98 11.00 -3.96
C LEU A 219 12.56 12.40 -4.23
N LYS A 220 11.75 13.42 -3.97
CA LYS A 220 12.14 14.83 -4.09
C LYS A 220 11.92 15.57 -2.77
N TYR A 221 12.69 16.61 -2.52
CA TYR A 221 12.36 17.58 -1.48
C TYR A 221 12.26 18.99 -2.08
N LEU A 222 11.47 19.85 -1.45
CA LEU A 222 11.31 21.23 -1.88
C LEU A 222 12.40 22.10 -1.27
N SER A 223 13.22 22.73 -2.14
CA SER A 223 14.19 23.79 -1.81
C SER A 223 13.67 25.15 -2.23
N MET A 224 14.42 26.21 -1.96
CA MET A 224 14.10 27.56 -2.50
C MET A 224 14.26 27.66 -4.02
N ASP A 225 14.95 26.73 -4.66
CA ASP A 225 15.14 26.66 -6.11
C ASP A 225 14.16 25.69 -6.79
N GLY A 226 13.18 25.17 -6.04
CA GLY A 226 12.18 24.20 -6.49
C GLY A 226 12.46 22.78 -6.00
N TRP A 227 11.84 21.80 -6.66
CA TRP A 227 11.98 20.39 -6.31
C TRP A 227 13.35 19.84 -6.68
N VAL A 228 14.05 19.28 -5.70
CA VAL A 228 15.37 18.66 -5.84
C VAL A 228 15.24 17.15 -5.64
N SER A 229 15.74 16.38 -6.61
CA SER A 229 15.73 14.92 -6.53
C SER A 229 16.75 14.41 -5.49
N LEU A 230 16.33 13.46 -4.68
CA LEU A 230 17.19 12.66 -3.80
C LEU A 230 17.59 11.32 -4.43
N GLY A 231 17.10 11.06 -5.64
CA GLY A 231 17.41 9.87 -6.42
C GLY A 231 16.19 9.04 -6.75
N ARG A 232 16.44 8.01 -7.57
CA ARG A 232 15.46 7.05 -8.04
C ARG A 232 15.80 5.66 -7.53
N GLN A 233 14.76 4.86 -7.29
CA GLN A 233 14.90 3.46 -6.88
C GLN A 233 13.77 2.63 -7.49
N THR A 234 14.10 1.44 -7.97
CA THR A 234 13.10 0.40 -8.22
C THR A 234 12.80 -0.32 -6.93
N ALA A 235 11.55 -0.38 -6.53
CA ALA A 235 11.13 -1.05 -5.31
C ALA A 235 11.38 -2.56 -5.40
N ARG A 236 12.03 -3.13 -4.38
CA ARG A 236 12.28 -4.57 -4.24
C ARG A 236 11.34 -5.25 -3.25
N THR A 237 10.50 -4.44 -2.61
CA THR A 237 9.53 -4.84 -1.61
C THR A 237 8.48 -3.72 -1.48
N TYR A 238 7.59 -3.79 -0.52
CA TYR A 238 6.52 -2.81 -0.28
C TYR A 238 6.99 -1.50 0.39
N PHE A 239 8.28 -1.28 0.51
CA PHE A 239 8.84 -0.02 1.01
C PHE A 239 10.10 0.38 0.24
N LEU A 240 10.47 1.66 0.37
CA LEU A 240 11.69 2.25 -0.15
C LEU A 240 12.53 2.81 1.00
N GLU A 241 13.83 2.73 0.90
CA GLU A 241 14.74 3.36 1.85
C GLU A 241 15.57 4.46 1.16
N PHE A 242 15.43 5.69 1.64
CA PHE A 242 16.22 6.82 1.18
C PHE A 242 17.09 7.37 2.30
N SER A 243 18.32 7.79 1.96
CA SER A 243 19.23 8.45 2.88
C SER A 243 19.60 9.84 2.36
N GLY A 244 19.90 10.75 3.28
CA GLY A 244 20.38 12.08 2.90
C GLY A 244 19.30 13.13 2.71
N GLY A 245 18.03 12.81 2.92
CA GLY A 245 16.96 13.82 2.91
C GLY A 245 17.14 14.84 4.04
N PRO A 246 17.03 16.17 3.75
CA PRO A 246 17.19 17.21 4.78
C PRO A 246 16.05 17.15 5.81
N ASP A 247 16.39 17.31 7.08
CA ASP A 247 15.39 17.39 8.15
C ASP A 247 14.44 18.59 7.93
N LYS A 248 13.20 18.50 8.39
CA LYS A 248 12.17 19.54 8.26
C LYS A 248 11.87 19.99 6.81
N ALA A 249 12.12 19.13 5.85
CA ALA A 249 11.79 19.40 4.46
C ALA A 249 10.38 18.90 4.11
N LEU A 250 9.80 19.52 3.09
CA LEU A 250 8.62 18.98 2.41
C LEU A 250 9.11 18.04 1.31
N TYR A 251 8.58 16.82 1.31
CA TYR A 251 8.94 15.75 0.38
C TYR A 251 7.79 15.41 -0.56
N LEU A 252 8.13 14.83 -1.70
CA LEU A 252 7.20 14.23 -2.65
C LEU A 252 7.81 12.91 -3.16
N LEU A 253 7.06 11.82 -3.02
CA LEU A 253 7.42 10.52 -3.59
C LEU A 253 6.61 10.30 -4.87
N SER A 254 7.27 10.23 -6.01
CA SER A 254 6.65 10.03 -7.31
C SER A 254 6.81 8.60 -7.80
N ASN A 255 5.72 7.94 -8.18
CA ASN A 255 5.75 6.67 -8.90
C ASN A 255 5.90 6.94 -10.40
N LEU A 256 7.09 6.69 -10.96
CA LEU A 256 7.41 6.97 -12.35
C LEU A 256 6.85 5.90 -13.32
N THR A 257 6.51 4.72 -12.82
CA THR A 257 5.97 3.63 -13.63
C THR A 257 4.47 3.81 -13.91
N ARG A 258 3.70 4.28 -12.92
CA ARG A 258 2.23 4.32 -13.00
C ARG A 258 1.63 5.72 -13.05
N GLY A 259 2.36 6.76 -12.59
CA GLY A 259 1.92 8.15 -12.65
C GLY A 259 0.64 8.44 -11.88
N ARG A 260 0.46 7.84 -10.71
CA ARG A 260 -0.75 8.02 -9.87
C ARG A 260 -0.62 9.25 -8.97
N GLU A 261 -1.77 9.65 -8.38
CA GLU A 261 -1.85 10.75 -7.42
C GLU A 261 -0.80 10.63 -6.33
N GLU A 262 -0.20 11.77 -6.00
CA GLU A 262 0.87 11.90 -5.03
C GLU A 262 0.59 13.12 -4.16
N ARG A 263 0.93 13.04 -2.88
CA ARG A 263 0.79 14.17 -1.97
C ARG A 263 2.09 14.47 -1.26
N PRO A 264 2.36 15.75 -0.98
CA PRO A 264 3.54 16.13 -0.22
C PRO A 264 3.41 15.68 1.24
N PHE A 265 4.56 15.40 1.85
CA PHE A 265 4.67 14.99 3.24
C PHE A 265 5.92 15.58 3.89
N THR A 266 5.91 15.69 5.22
CA THR A 266 7.12 15.83 6.03
C THR A 266 7.50 14.47 6.62
N TYR A 267 8.76 14.31 7.05
CA TYR A 267 9.22 13.09 7.70
C TYR A 267 9.61 13.40 9.12
N GLU A 268 8.83 12.90 10.08
CA GLU A 268 8.92 13.25 11.49
C GLU A 268 8.82 11.98 12.34
N ASN A 269 9.74 11.80 13.28
CA ASN A 269 9.76 10.63 14.17
C ASN A 269 9.64 9.30 13.40
N ASP A 270 10.45 9.15 12.36
CA ASP A 270 10.48 7.98 11.47
C ASP A 270 9.15 7.67 10.76
N THR A 271 8.29 8.68 10.58
CA THR A 271 6.97 8.54 9.98
C THR A 271 6.71 9.62 8.93
N GLN A 272 5.99 9.25 7.87
CA GLN A 272 5.45 10.18 6.88
C GLN A 272 4.24 10.92 7.46
N VAL A 273 4.28 12.24 7.52
CA VAL A 273 3.18 13.13 7.92
C VAL A 273 2.69 13.86 6.68
N TRP A 274 1.45 13.61 6.27
CA TRP A 274 0.87 14.06 5.00
C TRP A 274 0.16 15.41 5.13
N TRP A 275 0.22 16.18 4.04
CA TRP A 275 -0.34 17.52 3.96
C TRP A 275 -1.25 17.71 2.75
#